data_76590d24bed28a8607c05ec5a340b208
#
_entry.id   76590d24bed28a8607c05ec5a340b208
#
_cell.length_a   1.000
_cell.length_b   1.000
_cell.length_c   1.000
_cell.angle_alpha   90.00
_cell.angle_beta   90.00
_cell.angle_gamma   90.00
#
_symmetry.space_group_name_H-M   'P 1'
#
loop_
_entity.id
_entity.type
_entity.pdbx_description
1 polymer ?
#
loop_
_entity_poly.entity_id
_entity_poly.type
_entity_poly.pdbx_seq_one_letter_code
_entity_poly.pdbx_strand_id
1 'polypeptide(L)'
;ARVAGKIQSNLADSYQFGDHTLYATPSIGISLFPFDGNDPGTMLRNADTAMYHAKSAGRNNHQFYTARMNEAAGERLQMENELRQAISSISPSNCEFTLNFQPQIETKTGRVLGLEALLRWNNPKLGPISPARFIAIAEETGLIQPLGDWVIWETCRHIRNMKLEGITGI
;
A
#
# COMPACT_ATOMS: atom_id res chain seq x y z
N ALA A 1 -26.30 -2.71 -9.00
CA ALA A 1 -26.04 -1.35 -8.51
C ALA A 1 -27.08 -0.87 -7.49
N ARG A 2 -28.40 -0.84 -7.81
CA ARG A 2 -29.43 -0.25 -6.93
C ARG A 2 -29.53 -0.91 -5.54
N VAL A 3 -29.47 -2.24 -5.45
CA VAL A 3 -29.51 -2.97 -4.16
C VAL A 3 -28.26 -2.68 -3.34
N ALA A 4 -27.07 -2.74 -3.94
CA ALA A 4 -25.81 -2.44 -3.28
C ALA A 4 -25.81 -1.00 -2.72
N GLY A 5 -26.27 -0.03 -3.49
CA GLY A 5 -26.40 1.36 -3.03
C GLY A 5 -27.36 1.50 -1.84
N LYS A 6 -28.49 0.78 -1.82
CA LYS A 6 -29.39 0.75 -0.65
C LYS A 6 -28.75 0.14 0.59
N ILE A 7 -27.99 -0.93 0.43
CA ILE A 7 -27.26 -1.54 1.55
C ILE A 7 -26.22 -0.54 2.10
N GLN A 8 -25.49 0.13 1.22
CA GLN A 8 -24.51 1.12 1.62
C GLN A 8 -25.13 2.30 2.39
N SER A 9 -26.22 2.87 1.86
CA SER A 9 -26.91 3.98 2.52
C SER A 9 -27.49 3.59 3.89
N ASN A 10 -28.04 2.37 4.02
CA ASN A 10 -28.62 1.90 5.30
C ASN A 10 -27.55 1.55 6.35
N LEU A 11 -26.33 1.24 5.94
CA LEU A 11 -25.22 0.90 6.84
C LEU A 11 -24.27 2.08 7.10
N ALA A 12 -24.49 3.23 6.44
CA ALA A 12 -23.68 4.43 6.63
C ALA A 12 -24.01 5.20 7.92
N ASP A 13 -25.16 4.91 8.53
CA ASP A 13 -25.57 5.54 9.79
C ASP A 13 -24.67 5.07 10.94
N SER A 14 -24.51 5.92 11.93
CA SER A 14 -23.76 5.58 13.14
C SER A 14 -24.53 4.59 14.02
N TYR A 15 -23.79 3.67 14.63
CA TYR A 15 -24.32 2.70 15.59
C TYR A 15 -23.91 3.10 17.01
N GLN A 16 -24.88 3.14 17.92
CA GLN A 16 -24.60 3.34 19.34
C GLN A 16 -24.37 2.00 20.03
N PHE A 17 -23.24 1.85 20.69
CA PHE A 17 -22.91 0.69 21.51
C PHE A 17 -22.45 1.16 22.90
N GLY A 18 -23.36 1.13 23.86
CA GLY A 18 -23.13 1.78 25.16
C GLY A 18 -22.85 3.27 24.97
N ASP A 19 -21.75 3.76 25.53
CA ASP A 19 -21.32 5.16 25.42
C ASP A 19 -20.49 5.46 24.15
N HIS A 20 -20.31 4.47 23.25
CA HIS A 20 -19.50 4.61 22.03
C HIS A 20 -20.37 4.74 20.79
N THR A 21 -20.03 5.69 19.94
CA THR A 21 -20.60 5.81 18.59
C THR A 21 -19.66 5.15 17.57
N LEU A 22 -20.15 4.12 16.91
CA LEU A 22 -19.42 3.37 15.90
C LEU A 22 -19.88 3.75 14.50
N TYR A 23 -18.95 3.88 13.58
CA TYR A 23 -19.21 4.08 12.16
C TYR A 23 -18.71 2.85 11.39
N ALA A 24 -19.60 2.20 10.67
CA ALA A 24 -19.27 1.04 9.82
C ALA A 24 -19.67 1.33 8.38
N THR A 25 -18.73 1.19 7.47
CA THR A 25 -18.99 1.38 6.04
C THR A 25 -18.76 0.08 5.28
N PRO A 26 -19.74 -0.42 4.49
CA PRO A 26 -19.61 -1.67 3.78
C PRO A 26 -18.81 -1.49 2.47
N SER A 27 -17.99 -2.49 2.16
CA SER A 27 -17.43 -2.68 0.81
C SER A 27 -18.08 -3.91 0.19
N ILE A 28 -18.67 -3.78 -0.99
CA ILE A 28 -19.50 -4.81 -1.60
C ILE A 28 -18.87 -5.24 -2.93
N GLY A 29 -18.63 -6.55 -3.09
CA GLY A 29 -18.26 -7.14 -4.36
C GLY A 29 -19.47 -7.84 -5.00
N ILE A 30 -19.59 -7.74 -6.30
CA ILE A 30 -20.71 -8.26 -7.07
C ILE A 30 -20.16 -9.10 -8.23
N SER A 31 -20.62 -10.34 -8.35
CA SER A 31 -20.44 -11.18 -9.53
C SER A 31 -21.80 -11.50 -10.17
N LEU A 32 -21.82 -11.65 -11.48
CA LEU A 32 -23.03 -11.86 -12.28
C LEU A 32 -23.03 -13.24 -12.93
N PHE A 33 -24.05 -14.05 -12.57
CA PHE A 33 -24.25 -15.33 -13.26
C PHE A 33 -24.95 -15.10 -14.62
N PRO A 34 -24.60 -15.83 -15.68
CA PRO A 34 -23.49 -16.79 -15.79
C PRO A 34 -22.15 -16.15 -16.24
N PHE A 35 -22.09 -14.81 -16.38
CA PHE A 35 -20.98 -14.10 -17.01
C PHE A 35 -19.67 -14.22 -16.22
N ASP A 36 -19.75 -14.19 -14.89
CA ASP A 36 -18.59 -14.17 -14.00
C ASP A 36 -18.30 -15.55 -13.38
N GLY A 37 -19.00 -16.59 -13.81
CA GLY A 37 -18.80 -17.97 -13.36
C GLY A 37 -20.02 -18.84 -13.56
N ASN A 38 -19.78 -20.17 -13.69
CA ASN A 38 -20.81 -21.16 -13.93
C ASN A 38 -21.10 -22.05 -12.71
N ASP A 39 -20.38 -21.85 -11.62
CA ASP A 39 -20.55 -22.58 -10.37
C ASP A 39 -20.51 -21.64 -9.15
N PRO A 40 -21.12 -22.03 -8.02
CA PRO A 40 -21.18 -21.19 -6.83
C PRO A 40 -19.81 -20.80 -6.26
N GLY A 41 -18.84 -21.73 -6.32
CA GLY A 41 -17.50 -21.48 -5.79
C GLY A 41 -16.76 -20.40 -6.58
N THR A 42 -16.83 -20.46 -7.91
CA THR A 42 -16.27 -19.42 -8.79
C THR A 42 -16.97 -18.08 -8.61
N MET A 43 -18.31 -18.08 -8.51
CA MET A 43 -19.08 -16.86 -8.29
C MET A 43 -18.69 -16.18 -6.98
N LEU A 44 -18.61 -16.94 -5.89
CA LEU A 44 -18.24 -16.40 -4.57
C LEU A 44 -16.82 -15.84 -4.57
N ARG A 45 -15.85 -16.58 -5.12
CA ARG A 45 -14.45 -16.11 -5.24
C ARG A 45 -14.35 -14.83 -6.04
N ASN A 46 -15.08 -14.70 -7.15
CA ASN A 46 -15.06 -13.52 -8.00
C ASN A 46 -15.75 -12.33 -7.33
N ALA A 47 -16.83 -12.55 -6.58
CA ALA A 47 -17.45 -11.52 -5.75
C ALA A 47 -16.50 -11.06 -4.62
N ASP A 48 -15.76 -11.97 -3.98
CA ASP A 48 -14.77 -11.63 -2.96
C ASP A 48 -13.61 -10.79 -3.53
N THR A 49 -13.10 -11.16 -4.71
CA THR A 49 -12.11 -10.36 -5.44
C THR A 49 -12.62 -8.94 -5.71
N ALA A 50 -13.86 -8.79 -6.15
CA ALA A 50 -14.48 -7.48 -6.39
C ALA A 50 -14.68 -6.69 -5.08
N MET A 51 -15.06 -7.35 -3.98
CA MET A 51 -15.15 -6.73 -2.66
C MET A 51 -13.80 -6.22 -2.16
N TYR A 52 -12.74 -6.98 -2.36
CA TYR A 52 -11.39 -6.55 -2.03
C TYR A 52 -10.99 -5.31 -2.83
N HIS A 53 -11.34 -5.28 -4.11
CA HIS A 53 -11.14 -4.11 -4.98
C HIS A 53 -11.92 -2.89 -4.47
N ALA A 54 -13.13 -3.08 -3.96
CA ALA A 54 -13.90 -2.02 -3.33
C ALA A 54 -13.21 -1.48 -2.07
N LYS A 55 -12.59 -2.34 -1.26
CA LYS A 55 -11.80 -1.92 -0.09
C LYS A 55 -10.58 -1.09 -0.46
N SER A 56 -9.81 -1.52 -1.45
CA SER A 56 -8.61 -0.78 -1.91
C SER A 56 -8.94 0.51 -2.66
N ALA A 57 -10.14 0.60 -3.25
CA ALA A 57 -10.65 1.81 -3.91
C ALA A 57 -11.28 2.85 -2.96
N GLY A 58 -10.90 2.83 -1.67
CA GLY A 58 -11.34 3.83 -0.68
C GLY A 58 -12.47 3.37 0.23
N ARG A 59 -12.86 2.10 0.22
CA ARG A 59 -13.98 1.53 1.02
C ARG A 59 -15.32 2.21 0.72
N ASN A 60 -16.37 1.85 1.43
CA ASN A 60 -17.71 2.43 1.30
C ASN A 60 -18.22 2.52 -0.14
N ASN A 61 -17.89 1.56 -0.96
CA ASN A 61 -18.32 1.48 -2.36
C ASN A 61 -18.65 0.03 -2.74
N HIS A 62 -19.19 -0.16 -3.93
CA HIS A 62 -19.40 -1.48 -4.50
C HIS A 62 -18.71 -1.58 -5.86
N GLN A 63 -18.18 -2.77 -6.15
CA GLN A 63 -17.52 -3.09 -7.40
C GLN A 63 -18.15 -4.32 -8.03
N PHE A 64 -18.33 -4.27 -9.34
CA PHE A 64 -18.62 -5.45 -10.13
C PHE A 64 -17.31 -6.15 -10.47
N TYR A 65 -17.34 -7.46 -10.41
CA TYR A 65 -16.18 -8.25 -10.83
C TYR A 65 -15.82 -7.99 -12.29
N THR A 66 -14.55 -7.99 -12.56
CA THR A 66 -13.97 -8.04 -13.92
C THR A 66 -12.78 -8.99 -13.91
N ALA A 67 -12.52 -9.69 -15.00
CA ALA A 67 -11.39 -10.63 -15.10
C ALA A 67 -10.02 -9.97 -14.76
N ARG A 68 -9.86 -8.69 -15.09
CA ARG A 68 -8.66 -7.90 -14.76
C ARG A 68 -8.40 -7.78 -13.25
N MET A 69 -9.43 -7.93 -12.42
CA MET A 69 -9.26 -7.90 -10.96
C MET A 69 -8.51 -9.12 -10.44
N ASN A 70 -8.66 -10.28 -11.08
CA ASN A 70 -7.87 -11.47 -10.74
C ASN A 70 -6.39 -11.30 -11.09
N GLU A 71 -6.09 -10.67 -12.23
CA GLU A 71 -4.72 -10.35 -12.63
C GLU A 71 -4.08 -9.39 -11.61
N ALA A 72 -4.79 -8.32 -11.24
CA ALA A 72 -4.33 -7.37 -10.24
C ALA A 72 -4.14 -8.02 -8.85
N ALA A 73 -5.01 -8.95 -8.46
CA ALA A 73 -4.86 -9.70 -7.22
C ALA A 73 -3.62 -10.61 -7.25
N GLY A 74 -3.34 -11.26 -8.39
CA GLY A 74 -2.14 -12.06 -8.60
C GLY A 74 -0.86 -11.23 -8.54
N GLU A 75 -0.81 -10.09 -9.24
CA GLU A 75 0.31 -9.14 -9.19
C GLU A 75 0.58 -8.65 -7.77
N ARG A 76 -0.50 -8.35 -7.02
CA ARG A 76 -0.39 -7.90 -5.65
C ARG A 76 0.21 -8.97 -4.73
N LEU A 77 -0.29 -10.21 -4.83
CA LEU A 77 0.24 -11.34 -4.05
C LEU A 77 1.71 -11.59 -4.36
N GLN A 78 2.08 -11.52 -5.64
CA GLN A 78 3.46 -11.64 -6.06
C GLN A 78 4.31 -10.52 -5.44
N MET A 79 3.85 -9.28 -5.52
CA MET A 79 4.56 -8.13 -4.95
C MET A 79 4.70 -8.24 -3.41
N GLU A 80 3.68 -8.71 -2.69
CA GLU A 80 3.75 -8.96 -1.25
C GLU A 80 4.83 -9.99 -0.91
N ASN A 81 4.86 -11.11 -1.65
CA ASN A 81 5.87 -12.15 -1.44
C ASN A 81 7.29 -11.65 -1.69
N GLU A 82 7.50 -10.92 -2.79
CA GLU A 82 8.80 -10.33 -3.12
C GLU A 82 9.21 -9.27 -2.07
N LEU A 83 8.25 -8.45 -1.60
CA LEU A 83 8.52 -7.46 -0.55
C LEU A 83 8.94 -8.12 0.77
N ARG A 84 8.23 -9.17 1.18
CA ARG A 84 8.57 -9.95 2.38
C ARG A 84 9.96 -10.57 2.27
N GLN A 85 10.29 -11.13 1.12
CA GLN A 85 11.60 -11.70 0.84
C GLN A 85 12.69 -10.62 0.85
N ALA A 86 12.46 -9.49 0.19
CA ALA A 86 13.41 -8.38 0.14
C ALA A 86 13.74 -7.85 1.54
N ILE A 87 12.72 -7.65 2.39
CA ILE A 87 12.91 -7.20 3.78
C ILE A 87 13.68 -8.23 4.62
N SER A 88 13.35 -9.52 4.48
CA SER A 88 14.01 -10.57 5.26
C SER A 88 15.47 -10.82 4.86
N SER A 89 15.85 -10.45 3.64
CA SER A 89 17.20 -10.63 3.08
C SER A 89 18.06 -9.38 3.09
N ILE A 90 17.62 -8.30 3.74
CA ILE A 90 18.38 -7.05 3.83
C ILE A 90 19.76 -7.34 4.47
N SER A 91 20.80 -7.04 3.72
CA SER A 91 22.19 -7.13 4.17
C SER A 91 23.04 -6.06 3.47
N PRO A 92 24.25 -5.74 3.97
CA PRO A 92 25.12 -4.76 3.31
C PRO A 92 25.49 -5.11 1.87
N SER A 93 25.47 -6.41 1.52
CA SER A 93 25.85 -6.91 0.19
C SER A 93 24.65 -7.23 -0.70
N ASN A 94 23.42 -7.24 -0.16
CA ASN A 94 22.20 -7.56 -0.89
C ASN A 94 21.05 -6.72 -0.34
N CYS A 95 20.84 -5.56 -0.94
CA CYS A 95 19.72 -4.69 -0.58
C CYS A 95 19.05 -4.17 -1.84
N GLU A 96 17.79 -4.55 -2.00
CA GLU A 96 16.95 -4.08 -3.11
C GLU A 96 16.41 -2.67 -2.87
N PHE A 97 16.54 -2.17 -1.63
CA PHE A 97 16.08 -0.86 -1.22
C PHE A 97 17.21 0.17 -1.29
N THR A 98 16.87 1.37 -1.73
CA THR A 98 17.78 2.54 -1.72
C THR A 98 17.05 3.77 -1.22
N LEU A 99 17.81 4.73 -0.69
CA LEU A 99 17.29 6.05 -0.31
C LEU A 99 17.78 7.11 -1.28
N ASN A 100 16.85 7.86 -1.85
CA ASN A 100 17.12 9.08 -2.57
C ASN A 100 16.86 10.26 -1.62
N PHE A 101 17.73 11.26 -1.61
CA PHE A 101 17.56 12.44 -0.77
C PHE A 101 17.15 13.62 -1.62
N GLN A 102 16.01 14.22 -1.29
CA GLN A 102 15.52 15.41 -1.95
C GLN A 102 15.72 16.63 -1.03
N PRO A 103 16.45 17.67 -1.49
CA PRO A 103 16.65 18.86 -0.66
C PRO A 103 15.37 19.66 -0.50
N GLN A 104 15.10 20.09 0.74
CA GLN A 104 14.07 21.05 1.09
C GLN A 104 14.71 22.43 1.15
N ILE A 105 14.21 23.36 0.32
CA ILE A 105 14.80 24.66 0.12
C ILE A 105 13.86 25.75 0.64
N GLU A 106 14.39 26.67 1.44
CA GLU A 106 13.67 27.86 1.83
C GLU A 106 13.49 28.79 0.62
N THR A 107 12.24 29.04 0.26
CA THR A 107 11.90 29.80 -0.96
C THR A 107 12.40 31.26 -0.97
N LYS A 108 12.57 31.87 0.22
CA LYS A 108 13.02 33.26 0.35
C LYS A 108 14.52 33.43 0.19
N THR A 109 15.30 32.50 0.68
CA THR A 109 16.77 32.62 0.78
C THR A 109 17.52 31.67 -0.14
N GLY A 110 16.84 30.63 -0.66
CA GLY A 110 17.49 29.56 -1.44
C GLY A 110 18.31 28.59 -0.59
N ARG A 111 18.28 28.68 0.74
CA ARG A 111 19.04 27.83 1.66
C ARG A 111 18.40 26.45 1.77
N VAL A 112 19.22 25.41 1.84
CA VAL A 112 18.77 24.05 2.17
C VAL A 112 18.45 23.99 3.66
N LEU A 113 17.22 23.59 3.99
CA LEU A 113 16.74 23.45 5.39
C LEU A 113 16.83 22.01 5.87
N GLY A 114 16.83 21.05 4.94
CA GLY A 114 16.83 19.63 5.26
C GLY A 114 16.81 18.78 4.01
N LEU A 115 16.80 17.46 4.23
CA LEU A 115 16.68 16.47 3.18
C LEU A 115 15.51 15.54 3.47
N GLU A 116 14.69 15.28 2.49
CA GLU A 116 13.66 14.25 2.56
C GLU A 116 14.24 12.92 2.06
N ALA A 117 14.21 11.90 2.90
CA ALA A 117 14.65 10.55 2.52
C ALA A 117 13.49 9.82 1.83
N LEU A 118 13.66 9.55 0.56
CA LEU A 118 12.66 8.95 -0.31
C LEU A 118 13.06 7.51 -0.63
N LEU A 119 12.33 6.56 -0.08
CA LEU A 119 12.55 5.13 -0.29
C LEU A 119 12.29 4.73 -1.74
N ARG A 120 13.17 3.91 -2.29
CA ARG A 120 13.05 3.27 -3.60
C ARG A 120 13.24 1.77 -3.45
N TRP A 121 12.49 0.99 -4.19
CA TRP A 121 12.61 -0.45 -4.26
C TRP A 121 12.80 -0.89 -5.71
N ASN A 122 13.89 -1.62 -5.95
CA ASN A 122 14.21 -2.18 -7.26
C ASN A 122 14.35 -3.70 -7.12
N ASN A 123 13.25 -4.40 -7.37
CA ASN A 123 13.21 -5.86 -7.24
C ASN A 123 13.80 -6.52 -8.50
N PRO A 124 14.64 -7.56 -8.37
CA PRO A 124 15.28 -8.23 -9.51
C PRO A 124 14.31 -8.84 -10.52
N LYS A 125 13.10 -9.24 -10.09
CA LYS A 125 12.09 -9.87 -10.95
C LYS A 125 11.05 -8.88 -11.47
N LEU A 126 10.66 -7.92 -10.63
CA LEU A 126 9.58 -6.96 -10.93
C LEU A 126 10.10 -5.62 -11.45
N GLY A 127 11.43 -5.40 -11.38
CA GLY A 127 12.04 -4.11 -11.71
C GLY A 127 11.75 -3.02 -10.68
N PRO A 128 11.86 -1.73 -11.06
CA PRO A 128 11.59 -0.61 -10.17
C PRO A 128 10.10 -0.50 -9.84
N ILE A 129 9.79 -0.48 -8.54
CA ILE A 129 8.41 -0.46 -8.04
C ILE A 129 8.10 0.90 -7.42
N SER A 130 6.94 1.45 -7.77
CA SER A 130 6.47 2.73 -7.22
C SER A 130 6.28 2.64 -5.70
N PRO A 131 6.79 3.61 -4.91
CA PRO A 131 6.59 3.67 -3.47
C PRO A 131 5.12 3.57 -3.06
N ALA A 132 4.21 4.25 -3.76
CA ALA A 132 2.78 4.20 -3.46
C ALA A 132 2.21 2.77 -3.53
N ARG A 133 2.75 1.89 -4.39
CA ARG A 133 2.28 0.50 -4.51
C ARG A 133 2.78 -0.38 -3.37
N PHE A 134 4.09 -0.37 -3.09
CA PHE A 134 4.64 -1.28 -2.09
C PHE A 134 4.47 -0.79 -0.66
N ILE A 135 4.41 0.51 -0.41
CA ILE A 135 4.13 1.06 0.92
C ILE A 135 2.72 0.68 1.36
N ALA A 136 1.71 0.82 0.48
CA ALA A 136 0.35 0.39 0.79
C ALA A 136 0.28 -1.10 1.18
N ILE A 137 1.02 -1.96 0.48
CA ILE A 137 1.12 -3.39 0.83
C ILE A 137 1.84 -3.56 2.18
N ALA A 138 2.93 -2.85 2.41
CA ALA A 138 3.67 -2.93 3.66
C ALA A 138 2.82 -2.53 4.88
N GLU A 139 2.00 -1.48 4.75
CA GLU A 139 1.08 -1.03 5.79
C GLU A 139 0.01 -2.09 6.10
N GLU A 140 -0.65 -2.62 5.08
CA GLU A 140 -1.71 -3.62 5.26
C GLU A 140 -1.20 -4.96 5.83
N THR A 141 0.05 -5.32 5.53
CA THR A 141 0.65 -6.60 5.95
C THR A 141 1.54 -6.51 7.19
N GLY A 142 1.69 -5.31 7.76
CA GLY A 142 2.57 -5.04 8.91
C GLY A 142 4.07 -5.01 8.57
N LEU A 143 4.44 -5.17 7.30
CA LEU A 143 5.83 -5.10 6.83
C LEU A 143 6.40 -3.67 6.89
N ILE A 144 5.55 -2.68 7.08
CA ILE A 144 5.97 -1.27 7.20
C ILE A 144 6.89 -1.05 8.41
N GLN A 145 6.71 -1.82 9.50
CA GLN A 145 7.52 -1.69 10.70
C GLN A 145 9.00 -2.03 10.44
N PRO A 146 9.37 -3.27 10.04
CA PRO A 146 10.77 -3.60 9.77
C PRO A 146 11.36 -2.77 8.62
N LEU A 147 10.55 -2.38 7.64
CA LEU A 147 11.00 -1.51 6.56
C LEU A 147 11.30 -0.09 7.07
N GLY A 148 10.46 0.46 7.94
CA GLY A 148 10.67 1.75 8.60
C GLY A 148 11.91 1.79 9.47
N ASP A 149 12.14 0.74 10.25
CA ASP A 149 13.34 0.60 11.08
C ASP A 149 14.61 0.65 10.21
N TRP A 150 14.62 -0.07 9.10
CA TRP A 150 15.72 -0.02 8.14
C TRP A 150 15.91 1.37 7.53
N VAL A 151 14.83 2.03 7.13
CA VAL A 151 14.89 3.40 6.55
C VAL A 151 15.52 4.38 7.53
N ILE A 152 15.12 4.33 8.82
CA ILE A 152 15.67 5.20 9.85
C ILE A 152 17.16 4.93 10.05
N TRP A 153 17.53 3.66 10.19
CA TRP A 153 18.94 3.27 10.36
C TRP A 153 19.80 3.70 9.19
N GLU A 154 19.35 3.44 7.97
CA GLU A 154 20.07 3.78 6.73
C GLU A 154 20.18 5.30 6.53
N THR A 155 19.12 6.05 6.86
CA THR A 155 19.15 7.52 6.85
C THR A 155 20.21 8.06 7.82
N CYS A 156 20.25 7.55 9.05
CA CYS A 156 21.27 7.95 10.03
C CYS A 156 22.69 7.62 9.55
N ARG A 157 22.86 6.48 8.89
CA ARG A 157 24.15 6.09 8.30
C ARG A 157 24.58 7.06 7.20
N HIS A 158 23.68 7.45 6.32
CA HIS A 158 23.94 8.44 5.26
C HIS A 158 24.29 9.81 5.83
N ILE A 159 23.52 10.32 6.81
CA ILE A 159 23.80 11.61 7.47
C ILE A 159 25.20 11.61 8.10
N ARG A 160 25.57 10.51 8.77
CA ARG A 160 26.92 10.39 9.35
C ARG A 160 28.00 10.49 8.27
N ASN A 161 27.83 9.81 7.16
CA ASN A 161 28.80 9.84 6.05
C ASN A 161 28.90 11.22 5.44
N MET A 162 27.78 11.91 5.19
CA MET A 162 27.75 13.28 4.69
C MET A 162 28.52 14.24 5.59
N LYS A 163 28.37 14.10 6.91
CA LYS A 163 29.13 14.91 7.90
C LYS A 163 30.63 14.63 7.83
N LEU A 164 31.04 13.37 7.65
CA LEU A 164 32.45 13.01 7.49
C LEU A 164 33.05 13.57 6.20
N GLU A 165 32.25 13.74 5.16
CA GLU A 165 32.63 14.38 3.88
C GLU A 165 32.58 15.91 3.94
N GLY A 166 32.27 16.50 5.10
CA GLY A 166 32.28 17.94 5.32
C GLY A 166 30.97 18.65 4.94
N ILE A 167 29.92 17.91 4.63
CA ILE A 167 28.57 18.47 4.39
C ILE A 167 27.94 18.76 5.76
N THR A 168 27.88 20.03 6.13
CA THR A 168 27.33 20.50 7.40
C THR A 168 26.15 21.44 7.17
N GLY A 169 25.20 21.47 8.13
CA GLY A 169 24.05 22.39 8.06
C GLY A 169 22.82 21.81 7.37
N ILE A 170 22.72 20.47 7.36
CA ILE A 170 21.54 19.73 6.91
C ILE A 170 20.88 19.09 8.13
#